data_e99c3a163c00ec552063d5310aed8944
#
_entry.id   e99c3a163c00ec552063d5310aed8944
#
_cell.length_a   1.000
_cell.length_b   1.000
_cell.length_c   1.000
_cell.angle_alpha   90.00
_cell.angle_beta   90.00
_cell.angle_gamma   90.00
#
_symmetry.space_group_name_H-M   'P 1'
#
loop_
_entity.id
_entity.type
_entity.pdbx_description
1 polymer ?
#
loop_
_entity_poly.entity_id
_entity_poly.type
_entity_poly.pdbx_seq_one_letter_code
_entity_poly.pdbx_strand_id
1 'polypeptide(L)'
;LAAGLATLLGACASAPQPLQGNFVPVSPEQAVVGQQVGANVRWGGRIVQTQPGPDSTCFQVIATPLGASGRPDSNSRDQAQGRFIACRIGFYDPAVFTPGREVTFVGRVDNTSDTVRIGEYDYRLPTMAADVVYLWPVVTEVNVRMQPSPWGPWGPWGPWGPHWGWGSSWWW
;
A
#
# COMPACT_ATOMS: atom_id res chain seq x y z
N LEU A 1 25.76 17.38 38.37
CA LEU A 1 24.76 16.40 37.88
C LEU A 1 23.99 17.05 36.72
N ALA A 2 24.42 16.79 35.45
CA ALA A 2 23.74 17.22 34.25
C ALA A 2 22.94 16.03 33.71
N ALA A 3 21.62 16.10 33.85
CA ALA A 3 20.70 15.10 33.27
C ALA A 3 20.47 15.46 31.80
N GLY A 4 21.05 14.68 30.88
CA GLY A 4 20.82 14.80 29.46
C GLY A 4 19.42 14.29 29.08
N LEU A 5 18.56 15.17 28.62
CA LEU A 5 17.23 14.88 28.10
C LEU A 5 17.37 14.35 26.66
N ALA A 6 17.33 13.04 26.49
CA ALA A 6 17.30 12.40 25.18
C ALA A 6 15.91 12.57 24.57
N THR A 7 15.74 13.51 23.66
CA THR A 7 14.53 13.67 22.86
C THR A 7 14.46 12.56 21.81
N LEU A 8 13.58 11.58 22.04
CA LEU A 8 13.19 10.58 21.05
C LEU A 8 12.41 11.25 19.92
N LEU A 9 13.07 11.54 18.81
CA LEU A 9 12.43 11.94 17.56
C LEU A 9 11.70 10.74 16.98
N GLY A 10 10.42 10.61 17.32
CA GLY A 10 9.53 9.67 16.64
C GLY A 10 9.33 10.11 15.19
N ALA A 11 9.95 9.43 14.25
CA ALA A 11 9.68 9.60 12.83
C ALA A 11 8.27 9.07 12.54
N CYS A 12 7.25 9.93 12.69
CA CYS A 12 5.90 9.62 12.19
C CYS A 12 5.96 9.59 10.65
N ALA A 13 5.66 8.44 10.04
CA ALA A 13 5.49 8.32 8.61
C ALA A 13 4.27 9.17 8.20
N SER A 14 4.50 10.39 7.76
CA SER A 14 3.46 11.28 7.25
C SER A 14 3.12 10.93 5.80
N ALA A 15 1.87 11.16 5.40
CA ALA A 15 1.46 10.99 4.01
C ALA A 15 2.26 11.94 3.10
N PRO A 16 2.56 11.54 1.84
CA PRO A 16 3.11 12.43 0.82
C PRO A 16 2.27 13.70 0.68
N GLN A 17 2.92 14.84 0.39
CA GLN A 17 2.24 16.14 0.30
C GLN A 17 0.94 16.12 -0.52
N PRO A 18 0.87 15.50 -1.72
CA PRO A 18 -0.36 15.49 -2.49
C PRO A 18 -1.52 14.74 -1.83
N LEU A 19 -1.23 13.87 -0.85
CA LEU A 19 -2.22 13.07 -0.14
C LEU A 19 -2.60 13.66 1.23
N GLN A 20 -2.04 14.83 1.60
CA GLN A 20 -2.36 15.52 2.85
C GLN A 20 -3.62 16.37 2.67
N GLY A 21 -4.38 16.50 3.74
CA GLY A 21 -5.61 17.32 3.74
C GLY A 21 -6.62 16.81 4.76
N ASN A 22 -7.77 17.49 4.76
CA ASN A 22 -8.92 17.09 5.56
C ASN A 22 -9.92 16.35 4.66
N PHE A 23 -10.19 15.10 4.99
CA PHE A 23 -11.04 14.22 4.23
C PHE A 23 -12.18 13.70 5.10
N VAL A 24 -13.35 13.49 4.48
CA VAL A 24 -14.46 12.83 5.14
C VAL A 24 -14.11 11.33 5.27
N PRO A 25 -14.15 10.76 6.48
CA PRO A 25 -13.80 9.36 6.71
C PRO A 25 -14.96 8.43 6.32
N VAL A 26 -15.25 8.36 5.03
CA VAL A 26 -16.31 7.53 4.45
C VAL A 26 -15.70 6.57 3.44
N SER A 27 -16.11 5.29 3.50
CA SER A 27 -15.70 4.31 2.48
C SER A 27 -16.52 4.46 1.19
N PRO A 28 -16.05 3.96 0.05
CA PRO A 28 -16.82 3.96 -1.19
C PRO A 28 -18.20 3.30 -1.05
N GLU A 29 -18.29 2.20 -0.33
CA GLU A 29 -19.55 1.50 -0.06
C GLU A 29 -20.52 2.37 0.75
N GLN A 30 -20.02 3.03 1.79
CA GLN A 30 -20.82 3.95 2.60
C GLN A 30 -21.24 5.19 1.82
N ALA A 31 -20.42 5.67 0.89
CA ALA A 31 -20.71 6.84 0.07
C ALA A 31 -21.90 6.60 -0.87
N VAL A 32 -22.06 5.38 -1.39
CA VAL A 32 -23.24 5.00 -2.21
C VAL A 32 -24.52 5.05 -1.40
N VAL A 33 -24.48 4.50 -0.18
CA VAL A 33 -25.66 4.43 0.69
C VAL A 33 -26.01 5.82 1.26
N GLY A 34 -25.01 6.56 1.70
CA GLY A 34 -25.16 7.85 2.36
C GLY A 34 -25.29 9.05 1.45
N GLN A 35 -25.30 8.88 0.13
CA GLN A 35 -25.39 9.97 -0.86
C GLN A 35 -24.41 11.12 -0.57
N GLN A 36 -23.14 10.78 -0.34
CA GLN A 36 -22.07 11.72 0.04
C GLN A 36 -21.52 12.53 -1.15
N VAL A 37 -22.42 13.03 -2.00
CA VAL A 37 -22.07 13.85 -3.17
C VAL A 37 -21.32 15.11 -2.74
N GLY A 38 -20.22 15.43 -3.41
CA GLY A 38 -19.40 16.61 -3.14
C GLY A 38 -18.43 16.43 -1.95
N ALA A 39 -18.51 15.32 -1.21
CA ALA A 39 -17.58 15.06 -0.11
C ALA A 39 -16.14 14.96 -0.63
N ASN A 40 -15.22 15.67 0.04
CA ASN A 40 -13.78 15.54 -0.21
C ASN A 40 -13.26 14.28 0.49
N VAL A 41 -12.80 13.32 -0.32
CA VAL A 41 -12.41 11.99 0.17
C VAL A 41 -11.00 11.64 -0.27
N ARG A 42 -10.37 10.76 0.50
CA ARG A 42 -9.12 10.11 0.13
C ARG A 42 -9.36 8.59 0.14
N TRP A 43 -9.45 8.03 -1.05
CA TRP A 43 -9.65 6.60 -1.26
C TRP A 43 -8.46 5.97 -1.97
N GLY A 44 -8.17 4.75 -1.66
CA GLY A 44 -7.12 4.01 -2.34
C GLY A 44 -7.37 2.52 -2.30
N GLY A 45 -6.53 1.80 -3.02
CA GLY A 45 -6.66 0.37 -3.15
C GLY A 45 -5.86 -0.15 -4.34
N ARG A 46 -6.36 -1.22 -4.95
CA ARG A 46 -5.72 -1.85 -6.11
C ARG A 46 -6.51 -1.60 -7.38
N ILE A 47 -5.80 -1.19 -8.43
CA ILE A 47 -6.37 -0.99 -9.77
C ILE A 47 -6.92 -2.31 -10.28
N VAL A 48 -8.15 -2.29 -10.76
CA VAL A 48 -8.77 -3.40 -11.51
C VAL A 48 -8.63 -3.16 -12.99
N GLN A 49 -8.88 -1.91 -13.41
CA GLN A 49 -8.85 -1.50 -14.80
C GLN A 49 -8.51 -0.03 -14.91
N THR A 50 -7.75 0.33 -15.94
CA THR A 50 -7.49 1.71 -16.34
C THR A 50 -8.04 1.94 -17.73
N GLN A 51 -8.90 2.92 -17.87
CA GLN A 51 -9.63 3.24 -19.10
C GLN A 51 -9.34 4.69 -19.52
N PRO A 52 -8.39 4.92 -20.45
CA PRO A 52 -8.23 6.24 -21.08
C PRO A 52 -9.44 6.58 -21.96
N GLY A 53 -9.96 7.78 -21.77
CA GLY A 53 -10.95 8.40 -22.63
C GLY A 53 -10.35 9.57 -23.41
N PRO A 54 -11.19 10.32 -24.15
CA PRO A 54 -10.72 11.45 -24.96
C PRO A 54 -10.10 12.58 -24.11
N ASP A 55 -10.71 12.92 -22.98
CA ASP A 55 -10.31 14.06 -22.15
C ASP A 55 -9.82 13.64 -20.75
N SER A 56 -10.14 12.44 -20.31
CA SER A 56 -9.84 11.95 -18.98
C SER A 56 -9.54 10.46 -18.97
N THR A 57 -8.87 10.00 -17.93
CA THR A 57 -8.68 8.59 -17.67
C THR A 57 -9.43 8.19 -16.41
N CYS A 58 -10.21 7.12 -16.49
CA CYS A 58 -10.96 6.56 -15.37
C CYS A 58 -10.31 5.26 -14.90
N PHE A 59 -10.27 5.09 -13.58
CA PHE A 59 -9.69 3.93 -12.91
C PHE A 59 -10.77 3.22 -12.11
N GLN A 60 -10.97 1.95 -12.37
CA GLN A 60 -11.76 1.09 -11.48
C GLN A 60 -10.83 0.51 -10.42
N VAL A 61 -11.20 0.64 -9.14
CA VAL A 61 -10.36 0.30 -8.01
C VAL A 61 -11.14 -0.52 -6.98
N ILE A 62 -10.52 -1.56 -6.44
CA ILE A 62 -10.99 -2.22 -5.21
C ILE A 62 -10.42 -1.44 -4.06
N ALA A 63 -11.28 -0.80 -3.28
CA ALA A 63 -10.89 -0.01 -2.11
C ALA A 63 -10.44 -0.90 -0.96
N THR A 64 -9.36 -0.49 -0.30
CA THR A 64 -8.87 -1.09 0.95
C THR A 64 -8.60 0.01 1.97
N PRO A 65 -8.57 -0.30 3.28
CA PRO A 65 -8.16 0.66 4.29
C PRO A 65 -6.81 1.29 3.96
N LEU A 66 -6.64 2.56 4.31
CA LEU A 66 -5.38 3.27 4.13
C LEU A 66 -4.60 3.32 5.45
N GLY A 67 -3.31 3.04 5.39
CA GLY A 67 -2.40 3.27 6.50
C GLY A 67 -2.15 4.76 6.77
N ALA A 68 -1.37 5.07 7.80
CA ALA A 68 -1.04 6.45 8.21
C ALA A 68 -0.40 7.27 7.09
N SER A 69 0.38 6.64 6.22
CA SER A 69 0.99 7.29 5.04
C SER A 69 -0.01 7.56 3.91
N GLY A 70 -1.25 7.09 4.02
CA GLY A 70 -2.22 7.13 2.92
C GLY A 70 -2.03 6.03 1.88
N ARG A 71 -1.11 5.09 2.11
CA ARG A 71 -0.93 3.91 1.25
C ARG A 71 -2.00 2.86 1.58
N PRO A 72 -2.54 2.16 0.56
CA PRO A 72 -3.37 0.98 0.79
C PRO A 72 -2.67 -0.03 1.70
N ASP A 73 -3.35 -0.50 2.74
CA ASP A 73 -2.76 -1.43 3.69
C ASP A 73 -2.68 -2.83 3.08
N SER A 74 -1.47 -3.32 2.88
CA SER A 74 -1.20 -4.64 2.32
C SER A 74 -1.67 -5.79 3.22
N ASN A 75 -1.77 -5.55 4.54
CA ASN A 75 -2.25 -6.54 5.51
C ASN A 75 -3.79 -6.67 5.49
N SER A 76 -4.46 -5.67 4.94
CA SER A 76 -5.93 -5.61 4.84
C SER A 76 -6.43 -5.97 3.45
N ARG A 77 -5.70 -6.79 2.69
CA ARG A 77 -6.06 -7.16 1.30
C ARG A 77 -7.43 -7.80 1.18
N ASP A 78 -7.84 -8.54 2.19
CA ASP A 78 -9.14 -9.23 2.24
C ASP A 78 -10.26 -8.34 2.83
N GLN A 79 -9.91 -7.14 3.31
CA GLN A 79 -10.85 -6.16 3.83
C GLN A 79 -11.23 -5.14 2.76
N ALA A 80 -11.90 -5.61 1.70
CA ALA A 80 -12.40 -4.71 0.66
C ALA A 80 -13.49 -3.80 1.25
N GLN A 81 -13.36 -2.48 1.00
CA GLN A 81 -14.33 -1.45 1.38
C GLN A 81 -15.23 -1.05 0.19
N GLY A 82 -15.52 -2.01 -0.66
CA GLY A 82 -16.25 -1.81 -1.90
C GLY A 82 -15.32 -1.49 -3.08
N ARG A 83 -15.93 -1.08 -4.19
CA ARG A 83 -15.24 -0.61 -5.39
C ARG A 83 -15.67 0.81 -5.70
N PHE A 84 -14.83 1.54 -6.41
CA PHE A 84 -15.14 2.89 -6.91
C PHE A 84 -14.49 3.14 -8.27
N ILE A 85 -14.97 4.17 -8.95
CA ILE A 85 -14.36 4.71 -10.16
C ILE A 85 -13.79 6.08 -9.84
N ALA A 86 -12.51 6.29 -10.13
CA ALA A 86 -11.86 7.58 -10.04
C ALA A 86 -11.51 8.07 -11.44
N CYS A 87 -12.03 9.22 -11.85
CA CYS A 87 -11.73 9.83 -13.14
C CYS A 87 -10.87 11.08 -12.95
N ARG A 88 -9.78 11.17 -13.70
CA ARG A 88 -8.86 12.32 -13.70
C ARG A 88 -8.70 12.87 -15.11
N ILE A 89 -8.75 14.19 -15.28
CA ILE A 89 -8.44 14.88 -16.54
C ILE A 89 -7.00 14.54 -16.96
N GLY A 90 -6.85 14.21 -18.25
CA GLY A 90 -5.58 13.87 -18.86
C GLY A 90 -5.39 12.38 -19.12
N PHE A 91 -4.29 12.07 -19.76
CA PHE A 91 -3.94 10.71 -20.16
C PHE A 91 -3.04 10.05 -19.10
N TYR A 92 -3.44 8.88 -18.64
CA TYR A 92 -2.67 8.00 -17.77
C TYR A 92 -2.48 6.65 -18.47
N ASP A 93 -1.23 6.29 -18.74
CA ASP A 93 -0.90 5.10 -19.52
C ASP A 93 -1.28 3.81 -18.79
N PRO A 94 -2.14 2.95 -19.35
CA PRO A 94 -2.49 1.65 -18.76
C PRO A 94 -1.30 0.70 -18.57
N ALA A 95 -0.21 0.90 -19.33
CA ALA A 95 1.02 0.11 -19.15
C ALA A 95 1.76 0.48 -17.85
N VAL A 96 1.55 1.68 -17.33
CA VAL A 96 2.09 2.15 -16.03
C VAL A 96 1.10 1.87 -14.90
N PHE A 97 -0.17 2.19 -15.13
CA PHE A 97 -1.27 1.99 -14.19
C PHE A 97 -1.92 0.63 -14.41
N THR A 98 -1.13 -0.42 -14.28
CA THR A 98 -1.56 -1.80 -14.55
C THR A 98 -2.48 -2.34 -13.44
N PRO A 99 -3.34 -3.30 -13.74
CA PRO A 99 -4.11 -4.02 -12.73
C PRO A 99 -3.22 -4.56 -11.60
N GLY A 100 -3.71 -4.49 -10.36
CA GLY A 100 -3.00 -4.93 -9.17
C GLY A 100 -2.07 -3.88 -8.55
N ARG A 101 -1.73 -2.78 -9.24
CA ARG A 101 -0.93 -1.69 -8.66
C ARG A 101 -1.71 -0.95 -7.58
N GLU A 102 -1.01 -0.57 -6.53
CA GLU A 102 -1.56 0.23 -5.45
C GLU A 102 -1.59 1.71 -5.84
N VAL A 103 -2.74 2.34 -5.60
CA VAL A 103 -2.99 3.73 -5.94
C VAL A 103 -3.82 4.39 -4.85
N THR A 104 -3.61 5.69 -4.64
CA THR A 104 -4.45 6.52 -3.77
C THR A 104 -4.89 7.75 -4.53
N PHE A 105 -6.16 8.05 -4.41
CA PHE A 105 -6.82 9.20 -5.01
C PHE A 105 -7.26 10.19 -3.94
N VAL A 106 -7.16 11.45 -4.24
CA VAL A 106 -7.82 12.54 -3.52
C VAL A 106 -8.76 13.24 -4.49
N GLY A 107 -9.96 13.52 -4.06
CA GLY A 107 -10.95 14.18 -4.91
C GLY A 107 -12.32 14.24 -4.27
N ARG A 108 -13.32 14.53 -5.07
CA ARG A 108 -14.71 14.69 -4.63
C ARG A 108 -15.59 13.60 -5.18
N VAL A 109 -16.47 13.11 -4.31
CA VAL A 109 -17.53 12.17 -4.74
C VAL A 109 -18.46 12.88 -5.71
N ASP A 110 -18.61 12.27 -6.89
CA ASP A 110 -19.48 12.80 -7.95
C ASP A 110 -20.94 12.34 -7.74
N ASN A 111 -21.85 13.03 -8.41
CA ASN A 111 -23.27 12.68 -8.42
C ASN A 111 -23.57 11.45 -9.29
N THR A 112 -22.61 10.99 -10.08
CA THR A 112 -22.73 9.83 -10.94
C THR A 112 -22.34 8.55 -10.19
N SER A 113 -23.10 7.50 -10.43
CA SER A 113 -22.71 6.13 -10.06
C SER A 113 -22.77 5.27 -11.30
N ASP A 114 -21.70 4.56 -11.57
CA ASP A 114 -21.68 3.56 -12.63
C ASP A 114 -22.14 2.21 -12.11
N THR A 115 -22.80 1.46 -12.99
CA THR A 115 -23.15 0.07 -12.72
C THR A 115 -22.25 -0.83 -13.55
N VAL A 116 -21.40 -1.60 -12.89
CA VAL A 116 -20.51 -2.56 -13.54
C VAL A 116 -21.02 -3.96 -13.27
N ARG A 117 -21.21 -4.73 -14.35
CA ARG A 117 -21.62 -6.12 -14.25
C ARG A 117 -20.41 -7.01 -13.94
N ILE A 118 -20.48 -7.73 -12.83
CA ILE A 118 -19.45 -8.68 -12.41
C ILE A 118 -20.11 -10.08 -12.39
N GLY A 119 -19.85 -10.86 -13.41
CA GLY A 119 -20.61 -12.08 -13.62
C GLY A 119 -22.09 -11.77 -13.89
N GLU A 120 -22.98 -12.26 -13.04
CA GLU A 120 -24.43 -12.00 -13.11
C GLU A 120 -24.90 -10.89 -12.15
N TYR A 121 -23.95 -10.25 -11.41
CA TYR A 121 -24.27 -9.26 -10.41
C TYR A 121 -24.01 -7.84 -10.91
N ASP A 122 -25.03 -6.97 -10.84
CA ASP A 122 -24.92 -5.55 -11.15
C ASP A 122 -24.42 -4.79 -9.92
N TYR A 123 -23.14 -4.42 -9.94
CA TYR A 123 -22.47 -3.74 -8.85
C TYR A 123 -22.49 -2.23 -9.08
N ARG A 124 -23.10 -1.48 -8.16
CA ARG A 124 -23.15 -0.03 -8.20
C ARG A 124 -21.87 0.55 -7.60
N LEU A 125 -21.15 1.34 -8.38
CA LEU A 125 -19.86 1.95 -8.03
C LEU A 125 -20.05 3.47 -7.87
N PRO A 126 -19.62 4.07 -6.74
CA PRO A 126 -19.55 5.52 -6.67
C PRO A 126 -18.41 6.02 -7.58
N THR A 127 -18.65 7.16 -8.22
CA THR A 127 -17.66 7.83 -9.04
C THR A 127 -17.09 9.02 -8.29
N MET A 128 -15.79 9.26 -8.43
CA MET A 128 -15.13 10.46 -7.92
C MET A 128 -14.39 11.22 -9.02
N ALA A 129 -14.48 12.54 -8.98
CA ALA A 129 -13.61 13.42 -9.72
C ALA A 129 -12.30 13.56 -8.95
N ALA A 130 -11.24 12.95 -9.48
CA ALA A 130 -9.94 12.90 -8.80
C ALA A 130 -9.13 14.17 -9.10
N ASP A 131 -8.69 14.86 -8.03
CA ASP A 131 -7.73 15.97 -8.11
C ASP A 131 -6.29 15.46 -8.05
N VAL A 132 -6.06 14.32 -7.37
CA VAL A 132 -4.76 13.67 -7.23
C VAL A 132 -4.87 12.19 -7.56
N VAL A 133 -3.89 11.70 -8.31
CA VAL A 133 -3.65 10.28 -8.56
C VAL A 133 -2.23 9.96 -8.10
N TYR A 134 -2.08 9.16 -7.05
CA TYR A 134 -0.79 8.80 -6.49
C TYR A 134 -0.55 7.30 -6.64
N LEU A 135 0.33 6.94 -7.56
CA LEU A 135 0.74 5.56 -7.80
C LEU A 135 1.88 5.19 -6.87
N TRP A 136 1.68 4.16 -6.03
CA TRP A 136 2.68 3.72 -5.09
C TRP A 136 3.79 2.90 -5.77
N PRO A 137 5.07 3.08 -5.36
CA PRO A 137 6.16 2.22 -5.81
C PRO A 137 5.87 0.75 -5.48
N VAL A 138 6.28 -0.14 -6.37
CA VAL A 138 6.24 -1.59 -6.10
C VAL A 138 7.22 -1.90 -4.98
N VAL A 139 6.74 -2.50 -3.89
CA VAL A 139 7.62 -3.01 -2.85
C VAL A 139 8.15 -4.37 -3.32
N THR A 140 9.41 -4.40 -3.70
CA THR A 140 10.13 -5.66 -3.90
C THR A 140 10.60 -6.14 -2.54
N GLU A 141 10.02 -7.19 -2.01
CA GLU A 141 10.57 -7.86 -0.82
C GLU A 141 11.93 -8.44 -1.20
N VAL A 142 12.99 -7.77 -0.79
CA VAL A 142 14.32 -8.33 -0.87
C VAL A 142 14.41 -9.39 0.24
N ASN A 143 14.18 -10.66 -0.11
CA ASN A 143 14.50 -11.78 0.76
C ASN A 143 16.01 -11.81 0.97
N VAL A 144 16.49 -11.09 1.98
CA VAL A 144 17.85 -11.23 2.46
C VAL A 144 17.93 -12.60 3.14
N ARG A 145 18.22 -13.64 2.36
CA ARG A 145 18.72 -14.87 2.94
C ARG A 145 20.03 -14.52 3.62
N MET A 146 20.01 -14.40 4.93
CA MET A 146 21.25 -14.41 5.70
C MET A 146 21.92 -15.76 5.43
N GLN A 147 22.84 -15.75 4.47
CA GLN A 147 23.76 -16.88 4.32
C GLN A 147 24.59 -16.92 5.59
N PRO A 148 24.59 -18.03 6.33
CA PRO A 148 25.43 -18.13 7.51
C PRO A 148 26.85 -17.85 7.07
N SER A 149 27.45 -16.80 7.64
CA SER A 149 28.87 -16.51 7.38
C SER A 149 29.70 -17.69 7.87
N PRO A 150 30.61 -18.25 7.04
CA PRO A 150 31.55 -19.28 7.49
C PRO A 150 32.43 -18.79 8.65
N TRP A 151 32.45 -17.47 8.88
CA TRP A 151 33.22 -16.77 9.92
C TRP A 151 32.37 -16.30 11.10
N GLY A 152 31.13 -16.77 11.24
CA GLY A 152 30.27 -16.48 12.40
C GLY A 152 30.80 -17.12 13.69
N PRO A 153 30.26 -16.72 14.87
CA PRO A 153 30.71 -17.24 16.19
C PRO A 153 30.55 -18.77 16.34
N TRP A 154 29.88 -19.41 15.40
CA TRP A 154 29.68 -20.87 15.31
C TRP A 154 30.49 -21.51 14.17
N GLY A 155 31.39 -20.78 13.52
CA GLY A 155 32.26 -21.32 12.49
C GLY A 155 33.35 -22.22 13.04
N PRO A 156 34.10 -22.98 12.18
CA PRO A 156 35.12 -23.91 12.58
C PRO A 156 36.26 -23.32 13.46
N TRP A 157 36.35 -21.99 13.49
CA TRP A 157 37.35 -21.21 14.23
C TRP A 157 36.75 -20.37 15.36
N GLY A 158 35.46 -20.56 15.70
CA GLY A 158 34.82 -19.89 16.85
C GLY A 158 35.29 -20.45 18.19
N PRO A 159 35.00 -19.74 19.32
CA PRO A 159 35.42 -20.19 20.66
C PRO A 159 34.88 -21.57 21.08
N TRP A 160 33.94 -22.11 20.33
CA TRP A 160 33.32 -23.43 20.53
C TRP A 160 33.60 -24.39 19.36
N GLY A 161 34.62 -24.11 18.53
CA GLY A 161 35.10 -25.04 17.51
C GLY A 161 35.66 -26.33 18.11
N PRO A 162 35.77 -27.41 17.31
CA PRO A 162 36.26 -28.70 17.81
C PRO A 162 37.65 -28.50 18.39
N HIS A 163 37.74 -28.75 19.72
CA HIS A 163 38.99 -28.84 20.43
C HIS A 163 39.77 -30.02 19.86
N TRP A 164 40.89 -29.75 19.21
CA TRP A 164 41.87 -30.78 18.92
C TRP A 164 42.45 -31.21 20.23
N GLY A 165 41.82 -32.23 20.85
CA GLY A 165 42.37 -32.92 22.00
C GLY A 165 43.64 -33.64 21.57
N TRP A 166 44.73 -33.22 22.13
CA TRP A 166 45.94 -34.02 22.14
C TRP A 166 45.70 -35.23 23.04
N GLY A 167 45.23 -36.32 22.43
CA GLY A 167 45.21 -37.65 23.04
C GLY A 167 46.59 -38.28 22.89
N SER A 168 47.40 -38.20 23.93
CA SER A 168 48.60 -39.00 24.07
C SER A 168 48.18 -40.48 24.18
N SER A 169 48.48 -41.23 23.12
CA SER A 169 48.48 -42.70 23.20
C SER A 169 49.78 -43.17 23.81
N TRP A 170 49.66 -43.76 24.96
CA TRP A 170 50.67 -44.61 25.50
C TRP A 170 50.04 -45.97 25.81
N TRP A 171 50.81 -47.02 25.47
CA TRP A 171 50.83 -48.38 25.93
C TRP A 171 50.14 -49.45 25.07
N TRP A 172 51.05 -50.31 24.66
CA TRP A 172 51.19 -51.73 24.27
C TRP A 172 50.59 -52.19 22.96
#